data_ed7100b610b6f0fa2ca1f25b9e15aeee
#
_entry.id   ed7100b610b6f0fa2ca1f25b9e15aeee
#
_cell.length_a   1.000
_cell.length_b   1.000
_cell.length_c   1.000
_cell.angle_alpha   90.00
_cell.angle_beta   90.00
_cell.angle_gamma   90.00
#
_symmetry.space_group_name_H-M   'P 1'
#
loop_
_entity.id
_entity.type
_entity.pdbx_description
1 polymer ?
#
loop_
_entity_poly.entity_id
_entity_poly.type
_entity_poly.pdbx_seq_one_letter_code
_entity_poly.pdbx_strand_id
1 'polypeptide(L)'
;MTPHRTPRSRRTVALSAGLATAAAFAFLPGTASATSADVLGAKDAASAVTEAAGTPLSYVVNVRPGKGNSAKVKKAVGRAGGTIVQAYDQIGVIVVHSSNDAFAKTMRGVKGVQSAGATRTAPLPAQSTKDVGTPKALTGAQAEAASAAAVAGEDPLQPLQWDLPAIKADKAHEKTLGSRKVTVAVLDTGVDDTHPDLAPNFDREASVNCVTGKPDTADGAWRPSAEESPHGTHVAGEIAAAKNGVGVTGVAPGVKVSGIKVSTTAGFFYTESVVCGFVWAAEHGVDVTNNSYYTDPWMFNCKDDPDQKALVDAIVRASRYAERKGAVNVAAAGNSNYDLAADSIHDTTSPNDTTPVPRDVDPGECLDAPTQLPGVVTVASTGAKGLKSSFSNYGHGVIDIAAPGGDSTAYQKPAPPATSGLILGPVPGGKWGYMAGTSMASPHVAGVAALIKSTHPKASAQRIKSLLASQADAVPCTDPYDINGDGKVDAVCEGGKNYNGFYGVGIADALDAVTKKK
;
A
#
# COMPACT_ATOMS: atom_id res chain seq x y z
N MET A 1 32.78 53.55 -11.32
CA MET A 1 31.48 54.26 -11.29
C MET A 1 30.50 53.42 -10.53
N THR A 2 30.22 53.79 -9.31
CA THR A 2 29.30 53.12 -8.37
C THR A 2 27.89 53.65 -8.54
N PRO A 3 26.81 52.83 -8.54
CA PRO A 3 25.46 53.36 -8.47
C PRO A 3 24.96 53.42 -7.02
N HIS A 4 24.31 54.54 -6.73
CA HIS A 4 23.70 54.95 -5.47
C HIS A 4 22.54 54.05 -5.03
N ARG A 5 22.51 53.74 -3.73
CA ARG A 5 21.33 53.15 -3.03
C ARG A 5 20.39 54.29 -2.60
N THR A 6 19.10 54.18 -2.91
CA THR A 6 18.03 55.00 -2.34
C THR A 6 17.35 54.27 -1.16
N PRO A 7 16.88 54.99 -0.10
CA PRO A 7 16.35 54.37 1.11
C PRO A 7 14.86 54.01 1.00
N ARG A 8 14.49 52.88 1.58
CA ARG A 8 13.09 52.41 1.71
C ARG A 8 12.37 53.20 2.81
N SER A 9 11.23 53.82 2.46
CA SER A 9 10.28 54.42 3.40
C SER A 9 9.46 53.35 4.15
N ARG A 10 9.43 53.46 5.47
CA ARG A 10 8.53 52.71 6.35
C ARG A 10 7.11 53.27 6.24
N ARG A 11 6.13 52.46 5.87
CA ARG A 11 4.71 52.79 6.04
C ARG A 11 4.18 52.06 7.29
N THR A 12 3.72 52.84 8.24
CA THR A 12 2.93 52.46 9.41
C THR A 12 1.52 52.09 8.96
N VAL A 13 1.05 50.90 9.37
CA VAL A 13 -0.34 50.50 9.21
C VAL A 13 -1.06 50.64 10.56
N ALA A 14 -2.15 51.42 10.55
CA ALA A 14 -2.99 51.67 11.70
C ALA A 14 -3.95 50.48 11.91
N LEU A 15 -4.07 50.03 13.17
CA LEU A 15 -5.11 49.07 13.59
C LEU A 15 -6.45 49.77 13.65
N SER A 16 -7.47 49.22 12.98
CA SER A 16 -8.87 49.54 13.22
C SER A 16 -9.51 48.36 13.95
N ALA A 17 -10.00 48.63 15.16
CA ALA A 17 -10.77 47.72 15.99
C ALA A 17 -12.23 47.66 15.47
N GLY A 18 -12.69 46.45 15.09
CA GLY A 18 -14.10 46.18 14.77
C GLY A 18 -14.78 45.43 15.91
N LEU A 19 -15.85 46.03 16.47
CA LEU A 19 -16.73 45.41 17.45
C LEU A 19 -17.53 44.27 16.80
N ALA A 20 -17.49 43.07 17.38
CA ALA A 20 -18.40 41.97 17.08
C ALA A 20 -19.48 41.90 18.18
N THR A 21 -20.74 42.10 17.79
CA THR A 21 -21.92 41.89 18.62
C THR A 21 -22.24 40.40 18.73
N ALA A 22 -22.27 39.90 19.97
CA ALA A 22 -22.72 38.55 20.30
C ALA A 22 -24.25 38.55 20.45
N ALA A 23 -24.93 37.68 19.68
CA ALA A 23 -26.33 37.34 19.88
C ALA A 23 -26.45 36.13 20.84
N ALA A 24 -27.03 36.33 22.00
CA ALA A 24 -27.32 35.30 22.98
C ALA A 24 -28.65 34.62 22.65
N PHE A 25 -28.69 33.32 22.47
CA PHE A 25 -29.89 32.49 22.51
C PHE A 25 -30.07 31.92 23.93
N ALA A 26 -31.17 32.30 24.57
CA ALA A 26 -31.57 31.76 25.87
C ALA A 26 -32.27 30.41 25.69
N PHE A 27 -31.77 29.38 26.36
CA PHE A 27 -32.52 28.13 26.61
C PHE A 27 -33.02 28.12 28.06
N LEU A 28 -34.31 27.86 28.24
CA LEU A 28 -34.97 27.67 29.52
C LEU A 28 -34.65 26.28 30.09
N PRO A 29 -34.47 26.14 31.42
CA PRO A 29 -34.22 24.85 32.03
C PRO A 29 -35.52 24.13 32.41
N GLY A 30 -35.65 22.88 31.95
CA GLY A 30 -36.62 21.93 32.46
C GLY A 30 -36.08 21.25 33.72
N THR A 31 -36.84 21.35 34.82
CA THR A 31 -36.54 20.72 36.10
C THR A 31 -36.77 19.21 36.06
N ALA A 32 -35.74 18.44 36.39
CA ALA A 32 -35.87 17.06 36.82
C ALA A 32 -35.14 16.89 38.17
N SER A 33 -35.91 16.49 39.17
CA SER A 33 -35.47 16.26 40.53
C SER A 33 -34.48 15.07 40.60
N ALA A 34 -33.31 15.31 41.14
CA ALA A 34 -32.34 14.24 41.48
C ALA A 34 -32.34 14.07 43.01
N THR A 35 -32.60 12.88 43.46
CA THR A 35 -32.37 12.41 44.83
C THR A 35 -30.89 12.24 45.10
N SER A 36 -30.47 12.82 46.22
CA SER A 36 -29.12 12.73 46.77
C SER A 36 -28.73 11.29 47.14
N ALA A 37 -27.58 10.83 46.68
CA ALA A 37 -26.84 9.74 47.28
C ALA A 37 -25.33 10.07 47.27
N ASP A 38 -24.77 9.92 48.42
CA ASP A 38 -23.47 10.14 49.01
C ASP A 38 -22.23 10.29 48.11
N VAL A 39 -21.50 11.37 48.40
CA VAL A 39 -20.12 11.64 48.03
C VAL A 39 -19.22 10.74 48.87
N LEU A 40 -18.55 9.77 48.23
CA LEU A 40 -17.32 9.14 48.70
C LEU A 40 -16.28 9.16 47.59
N GLY A 41 -15.19 9.81 47.94
CA GLY A 41 -13.88 10.00 47.34
C GLY A 41 -13.54 9.36 46.00
N ALA A 42 -13.49 10.19 44.94
CA ALA A 42 -12.73 9.85 43.73
C ALA A 42 -11.25 10.04 44.02
N LYS A 43 -10.57 8.97 44.36
CA LYS A 43 -9.11 8.82 44.21
C LYS A 43 -8.87 8.03 42.92
N ASP A 44 -8.12 8.65 42.04
CA ASP A 44 -7.27 8.07 41.02
C ASP A 44 -7.67 6.68 40.48
N ALA A 45 -8.57 6.65 39.53
CA ALA A 45 -8.66 5.53 38.61
C ALA A 45 -7.96 5.92 37.28
N ALA A 46 -6.62 5.98 37.31
CA ALA A 46 -5.84 5.62 36.16
C ALA A 46 -6.19 4.15 35.90
N SER A 47 -7.03 3.91 34.89
CA SER A 47 -7.21 2.56 34.34
C SER A 47 -5.87 2.14 33.76
N ALA A 48 -5.03 1.56 34.60
CA ALA A 48 -3.98 0.65 34.16
C ALA A 48 -4.74 -0.43 33.36
N VAL A 49 -4.58 -0.41 32.05
CA VAL A 49 -4.81 -1.60 31.22
C VAL A 49 -3.91 -2.63 31.85
N THR A 50 -4.49 -3.52 32.65
CA THR A 50 -3.80 -4.70 33.13
C THR A 50 -3.44 -5.48 31.87
N GLU A 51 -2.19 -5.37 31.43
CA GLU A 51 -1.59 -6.29 30.47
C GLU A 51 -1.95 -7.69 30.96
N ALA A 52 -2.68 -8.43 30.11
CA ALA A 52 -2.96 -9.83 30.39
C ALA A 52 -1.60 -10.54 30.36
N ALA A 53 -1.01 -10.72 31.55
CA ALA A 53 0.23 -11.43 31.72
C ALA A 53 0.07 -12.81 31.08
N GLY A 54 0.68 -13.02 29.90
CA GLY A 54 0.69 -14.29 29.22
C GLY A 54 0.23 -14.35 27.76
N THR A 55 -0.25 -13.27 27.16
CA THR A 55 -0.53 -13.29 25.69
C THR A 55 0.78 -13.20 24.93
N PRO A 56 1.14 -14.21 24.10
CA PRO A 56 2.39 -14.17 23.37
C PRO A 56 2.37 -13.06 22.31
N LEU A 57 3.50 -12.37 22.15
CA LEU A 57 3.78 -11.53 21.00
C LEU A 57 4.43 -12.36 19.88
N SER A 58 4.36 -11.85 18.66
CA SER A 58 5.07 -12.41 17.52
C SER A 58 6.42 -11.72 17.32
N TYR A 59 7.41 -12.51 16.91
CA TYR A 59 8.79 -12.08 16.70
C TYR A 59 9.34 -12.65 15.40
N VAL A 60 10.27 -11.91 14.79
CA VAL A 60 11.13 -12.44 13.74
C VAL A 60 12.57 -12.56 14.25
N VAL A 61 13.23 -13.67 13.90
CA VAL A 61 14.64 -13.94 14.18
C VAL A 61 15.36 -14.17 12.86
N ASN A 62 16.25 -13.24 12.50
CA ASN A 62 17.04 -13.30 11.28
C ASN A 62 18.34 -14.04 11.54
N VAL A 63 18.57 -15.13 10.81
CA VAL A 63 19.70 -16.04 11.02
C VAL A 63 20.68 -15.92 9.86
N ARG A 64 21.97 -16.00 10.14
CA ARG A 64 22.97 -16.14 9.08
C ARG A 64 22.70 -17.43 8.29
N PRO A 65 22.56 -17.36 6.94
CA PRO A 65 22.29 -18.53 6.13
C PRO A 65 23.28 -19.67 6.41
N GLY A 66 22.78 -20.91 6.40
CA GLY A 66 23.56 -22.12 6.63
C GLY A 66 22.87 -23.11 7.56
N LYS A 67 22.74 -24.38 7.13
CA LYS A 67 22.00 -25.44 7.85
C LYS A 67 22.41 -25.60 9.33
N GLY A 68 23.70 -25.48 9.63
CA GLY A 68 24.21 -25.61 11.00
C GLY A 68 23.84 -24.44 11.94
N ASN A 69 23.71 -23.21 11.40
CA ASN A 69 23.30 -22.05 12.17
C ASN A 69 21.82 -22.11 12.52
N SER A 70 20.96 -22.41 11.55
CA SER A 70 19.52 -22.51 11.75
C SER A 70 19.17 -23.51 12.85
N ALA A 71 19.74 -24.72 12.83
CA ALA A 71 19.49 -25.75 13.86
C ALA A 71 19.88 -25.30 15.27
N LYS A 72 21.03 -24.58 15.41
CA LYS A 72 21.46 -24.03 16.73
C LYS A 72 20.55 -22.94 17.22
N VAL A 73 20.13 -22.03 16.33
CA VAL A 73 19.24 -20.91 16.68
C VAL A 73 17.84 -21.44 17.03
N LYS A 74 17.29 -22.42 16.29
CA LYS A 74 16.02 -23.07 16.64
C LYS A 74 16.01 -23.67 18.06
N LYS A 75 17.11 -24.30 18.47
CA LYS A 75 17.26 -24.78 19.86
C LYS A 75 17.35 -23.63 20.88
N ALA A 76 17.98 -22.51 20.50
CA ALA A 76 18.08 -21.34 21.36
C ALA A 76 16.72 -20.64 21.53
N VAL A 77 15.88 -20.60 20.51
CA VAL A 77 14.49 -20.10 20.58
C VAL A 77 13.72 -20.80 21.69
N GLY A 78 13.72 -22.14 21.74
CA GLY A 78 13.02 -22.88 22.81
C GLY A 78 13.58 -22.59 24.19
N ARG A 79 14.93 -22.45 24.36
CA ARG A 79 15.54 -22.08 25.63
C ARG A 79 15.23 -20.65 26.10
N ALA A 80 14.96 -19.76 25.16
CA ALA A 80 14.55 -18.37 25.43
C ALA A 80 13.04 -18.23 25.70
N GLY A 81 12.28 -19.33 25.74
CA GLY A 81 10.82 -19.31 25.96
C GLY A 81 10.01 -19.01 24.70
N GLY A 82 10.59 -19.23 23.51
CA GLY A 82 9.89 -19.06 22.24
C GLY A 82 9.35 -20.36 21.66
N THR A 83 8.20 -20.27 21.00
CA THR A 83 7.61 -21.33 20.19
C THR A 83 7.73 -20.96 18.71
N ILE A 84 8.37 -21.82 17.90
CA ILE A 84 8.52 -21.58 16.46
C ILE A 84 7.17 -21.78 15.78
N VAL A 85 6.69 -20.73 15.10
CA VAL A 85 5.51 -20.77 14.22
C VAL A 85 5.90 -21.33 12.87
N GLN A 86 6.95 -20.73 12.26
CA GLN A 86 7.46 -21.12 10.94
C GLN A 86 8.94 -20.79 10.84
N ALA A 87 9.68 -21.65 10.15
CA ALA A 87 11.08 -21.38 9.82
C ALA A 87 11.27 -21.38 8.30
N TYR A 88 11.61 -20.23 7.77
CA TYR A 88 11.94 -20.00 6.36
C TYR A 88 13.46 -20.14 6.18
N ASP A 89 13.95 -21.37 6.23
CA ASP A 89 15.40 -21.67 6.23
C ASP A 89 16.10 -21.17 4.96
N GLN A 90 15.39 -21.13 3.81
CA GLN A 90 15.88 -20.65 2.51
C GLN A 90 16.26 -19.16 2.51
N ILE A 91 15.65 -18.38 3.41
CA ILE A 91 15.97 -16.95 3.58
C ILE A 91 16.57 -16.63 4.96
N GLY A 92 16.65 -17.64 5.86
CA GLY A 92 17.17 -17.48 7.21
C GLY A 92 16.29 -16.61 8.10
N VAL A 93 14.97 -16.74 8.03
CA VAL A 93 14.00 -16.06 8.91
C VAL A 93 13.20 -17.09 9.68
N ILE A 94 13.07 -16.89 11.00
CA ILE A 94 12.26 -17.73 11.87
C ILE A 94 11.19 -16.85 12.52
N VAL A 95 9.92 -17.22 12.35
CA VAL A 95 8.76 -16.60 13.03
C VAL A 95 8.54 -17.33 14.33
N VAL A 96 8.41 -16.59 15.44
CA VAL A 96 8.34 -17.12 16.79
C VAL A 96 7.26 -16.42 17.59
N HIS A 97 6.51 -17.17 18.41
CA HIS A 97 5.67 -16.60 19.47
C HIS A 97 6.37 -16.76 20.82
N SER A 98 6.32 -15.72 21.65
CA SER A 98 6.86 -15.78 23.02
C SER A 98 6.11 -14.82 23.94
N SER A 99 5.88 -15.24 25.19
CA SER A 99 5.38 -14.38 26.28
C SER A 99 6.53 -13.79 27.10
N ASN A 100 7.77 -13.97 26.67
CA ASN A 100 8.95 -13.42 27.33
C ASN A 100 9.32 -12.08 26.70
N ASP A 101 9.09 -10.97 27.38
CA ASP A 101 9.38 -9.61 26.92
C ASP A 101 10.87 -9.40 26.59
N ALA A 102 11.77 -10.16 27.23
CA ALA A 102 13.20 -10.14 26.94
C ALA A 102 13.59 -11.02 25.75
N PHE A 103 12.63 -11.69 25.05
CA PHE A 103 12.92 -12.68 24.02
C PHE A 103 13.82 -12.12 22.91
N ALA A 104 13.43 -11.00 22.29
CA ALA A 104 14.20 -10.40 21.19
C ALA A 104 15.63 -10.03 21.65
N LYS A 105 15.77 -9.39 22.82
CA LYS A 105 17.07 -9.04 23.41
C LYS A 105 17.93 -10.28 23.66
N THR A 106 17.33 -11.35 24.19
CA THR A 106 18.02 -12.64 24.44
C THR A 106 18.49 -13.24 23.12
N MET A 107 17.63 -13.25 22.10
CA MET A 107 17.98 -13.83 20.80
C MET A 107 19.09 -13.05 20.07
N ARG A 108 19.15 -11.73 20.21
CA ARG A 108 20.23 -10.89 19.66
C ARG A 108 21.62 -11.29 20.21
N GLY A 109 21.69 -11.83 21.43
CA GLY A 109 22.93 -12.38 22.02
C GLY A 109 23.33 -13.77 21.53
N VAL A 110 22.48 -14.47 20.76
CA VAL A 110 22.73 -15.84 20.30
C VAL A 110 23.67 -15.86 19.09
N LYS A 111 24.78 -16.61 19.16
CA LYS A 111 25.69 -16.77 18.02
C LYS A 111 24.96 -17.35 16.79
N GLY A 112 24.99 -16.61 15.68
CA GLY A 112 24.35 -16.97 14.43
C GLY A 112 23.07 -16.18 14.17
N VAL A 113 22.49 -15.49 15.15
CA VAL A 113 21.45 -14.48 14.97
C VAL A 113 22.10 -13.19 14.43
N GLN A 114 21.49 -12.56 13.46
CA GLN A 114 21.91 -11.28 12.87
C GLN A 114 21.07 -10.12 13.40
N SER A 115 19.75 -10.34 13.54
CA SER A 115 18.82 -9.43 14.19
C SER A 115 17.61 -10.23 14.71
N ALA A 116 16.91 -9.70 15.70
CA ALA A 116 15.65 -10.25 16.22
C ALA A 116 14.82 -9.10 16.77
N GLY A 117 13.51 -9.11 16.51
CA GLY A 117 12.60 -8.05 16.95
C GLY A 117 11.16 -8.53 17.06
N ALA A 118 10.39 -7.83 17.88
CA ALA A 118 8.95 -7.99 17.96
C ALA A 118 8.29 -7.43 16.70
N THR A 119 7.30 -8.13 16.15
CA THR A 119 6.59 -7.69 14.95
C THR A 119 5.37 -6.82 15.27
N ARG A 120 5.09 -6.62 16.55
CA ARG A 120 3.99 -5.80 17.06
C ARG A 120 4.35 -5.25 18.43
N THR A 121 3.69 -4.15 18.86
CA THR A 121 3.95 -3.52 20.16
C THR A 121 2.96 -3.96 21.23
N ALA A 122 1.78 -4.47 20.82
CA ALA A 122 0.76 -5.00 21.74
C ALA A 122 -0.04 -6.12 21.07
N PRO A 123 -0.86 -6.87 21.84
CA PRO A 123 -1.91 -7.71 21.29
C PRO A 123 -2.83 -6.92 20.35
N LEU A 124 -3.36 -7.59 19.32
CA LEU A 124 -4.27 -6.97 18.37
C LEU A 124 -5.43 -6.24 19.07
N PRO A 125 -5.72 -4.98 18.73
CA PRO A 125 -6.88 -4.28 19.27
C PRO A 125 -8.17 -4.97 18.78
N ALA A 126 -9.24 -4.85 19.58
CA ALA A 126 -10.55 -5.43 19.25
C ALA A 126 -11.19 -4.77 18.02
N GLN A 127 -10.77 -3.55 17.66
CA GLN A 127 -11.23 -2.82 16.47
C GLN A 127 -10.04 -2.32 15.67
N SER A 128 -10.20 -2.32 14.33
CA SER A 128 -9.19 -1.77 13.44
C SER A 128 -9.14 -0.25 13.58
N THR A 129 -7.92 0.30 13.71
CA THR A 129 -7.66 1.74 13.61
C THR A 129 -7.15 2.12 12.22
N LYS A 130 -6.92 1.15 11.36
CA LYS A 130 -6.33 1.35 10.05
C LYS A 130 -7.40 1.58 9.00
N ASP A 131 -7.29 2.70 8.28
CA ASP A 131 -8.08 2.95 7.07
C ASP A 131 -7.35 2.32 5.86
N VAL A 132 -7.92 1.24 5.36
CA VAL A 132 -7.49 0.59 4.12
C VAL A 132 -8.37 0.99 2.93
N GLY A 133 -9.13 2.08 3.11
CA GLY A 133 -10.06 2.63 2.13
C GLY A 133 -11.44 1.96 2.17
N THR A 134 -12.47 2.80 2.12
CA THR A 134 -13.87 2.35 1.98
C THR A 134 -14.34 2.64 0.56
N PRO A 135 -14.77 1.62 -0.22
CA PRO A 135 -15.22 1.83 -1.58
C PRO A 135 -16.51 2.65 -1.61
N LYS A 136 -16.57 3.62 -2.52
CA LYS A 136 -17.80 4.31 -2.85
C LYS A 136 -18.59 3.44 -3.82
N ALA A 137 -19.78 3.02 -3.43
CA ALA A 137 -20.61 2.15 -4.24
C ALA A 137 -20.94 2.76 -5.61
N LEU A 138 -20.89 1.93 -6.66
CA LEU A 138 -21.42 2.26 -7.97
C LEU A 138 -22.96 2.31 -7.88
N THR A 139 -23.57 3.36 -8.40
CA THR A 139 -25.03 3.48 -8.45
C THR A 139 -25.61 2.77 -9.68
N GLY A 140 -26.88 2.30 -9.58
CA GLY A 140 -27.57 1.69 -10.73
C GLY A 140 -27.63 2.61 -11.94
N ALA A 141 -27.91 3.91 -11.73
CA ALA A 141 -27.92 4.89 -12.81
C ALA A 141 -26.57 5.07 -13.52
N GLN A 142 -25.46 5.00 -12.76
CA GLN A 142 -24.10 5.02 -13.36
C GLN A 142 -23.84 3.76 -14.18
N ALA A 143 -24.23 2.59 -13.68
CA ALA A 143 -24.09 1.31 -14.39
C ALA A 143 -24.89 1.27 -15.69
N GLU A 144 -26.14 1.74 -15.66
CA GLU A 144 -26.99 1.83 -16.85
C GLU A 144 -26.43 2.79 -17.91
N ALA A 145 -25.96 3.98 -17.48
CA ALA A 145 -25.35 4.96 -18.38
C ALA A 145 -24.05 4.42 -18.99
N ALA A 146 -23.23 3.69 -18.23
CA ALA A 146 -22.02 3.06 -18.73
C ALA A 146 -22.33 1.98 -19.78
N SER A 147 -23.25 1.07 -19.46
CA SER A 147 -23.67 0.01 -20.39
C SER A 147 -24.22 0.55 -21.70
N ALA A 148 -24.93 1.69 -21.65
CA ALA A 148 -25.43 2.38 -22.85
C ALA A 148 -24.31 3.07 -23.67
N ALA A 149 -23.20 3.43 -23.04
CA ALA A 149 -22.05 4.06 -23.68
C ALA A 149 -21.00 3.06 -24.17
N ALA A 150 -21.03 1.80 -23.69
CA ALA A 150 -20.10 0.75 -24.09
C ALA A 150 -20.22 0.42 -25.57
N VAL A 151 -19.08 0.31 -26.25
CA VAL A 151 -19.02 -0.10 -27.66
C VAL A 151 -18.83 -1.61 -27.78
N ALA A 152 -19.04 -2.16 -28.96
CA ALA A 152 -18.89 -3.59 -29.20
C ALA A 152 -17.49 -4.09 -28.82
N GLY A 153 -17.44 -5.08 -27.94
CA GLY A 153 -16.20 -5.67 -27.45
C GLY A 153 -15.64 -5.06 -26.15
N GLU A 154 -16.31 -4.07 -25.56
CA GLU A 154 -16.03 -3.56 -24.22
C GLU A 154 -16.91 -4.25 -23.18
N ASP A 155 -16.42 -4.31 -21.94
CA ASP A 155 -17.23 -4.71 -20.80
C ASP A 155 -18.18 -3.55 -20.41
N PRO A 156 -19.34 -3.83 -19.81
CA PRO A 156 -20.40 -2.84 -19.60
C PRO A 156 -19.99 -1.62 -18.77
N LEU A 157 -19.06 -1.75 -17.84
CA LEU A 157 -18.59 -0.65 -16.99
C LEU A 157 -17.26 -0.04 -17.47
N GLN A 158 -16.64 -0.57 -18.51
CA GLN A 158 -15.37 -0.08 -19.06
C GLN A 158 -15.41 1.41 -19.44
N PRO A 159 -16.51 2.00 -19.94
CA PRO A 159 -16.59 3.43 -20.19
C PRO A 159 -16.39 4.34 -18.97
N LEU A 160 -16.54 3.81 -17.75
CA LEU A 160 -16.27 4.55 -16.51
C LEU A 160 -14.80 4.48 -16.06
N GLN A 161 -14.02 3.60 -16.67
CA GLN A 161 -12.60 3.37 -16.36
C GLN A 161 -11.72 4.34 -17.17
N TRP A 162 -11.63 5.60 -16.71
CA TRP A 162 -10.76 6.62 -17.32
C TRP A 162 -9.27 6.27 -17.19
N ASP A 163 -8.91 5.45 -16.24
CA ASP A 163 -7.58 4.97 -15.91
C ASP A 163 -6.95 4.11 -17.00
N LEU A 164 -7.73 3.24 -17.64
CA LEU A 164 -7.23 2.38 -18.73
C LEU A 164 -6.73 3.18 -19.95
N PRO A 165 -7.51 4.14 -20.51
CA PRO A 165 -7.01 5.04 -21.56
C PRO A 165 -5.83 5.92 -21.10
N ALA A 166 -5.79 6.33 -19.81
CA ALA A 166 -4.72 7.17 -19.28
C ALA A 166 -3.34 6.51 -19.38
N ILE A 167 -3.27 5.18 -19.31
CA ILE A 167 -2.04 4.38 -19.51
C ILE A 167 -2.06 3.61 -20.83
N LYS A 168 -2.98 3.91 -21.73
CA LYS A 168 -3.15 3.27 -23.07
C LYS A 168 -3.39 1.74 -23.00
N ALA A 169 -3.97 1.26 -21.88
CA ALA A 169 -4.29 -0.16 -21.73
C ALA A 169 -5.38 -0.60 -22.70
N ASP A 170 -6.36 0.27 -22.99
CA ASP A 170 -7.37 0.06 -24.04
C ASP A 170 -6.73 -0.25 -25.41
N LYS A 171 -5.66 0.46 -25.78
CA LYS A 171 -4.90 0.23 -27.01
C LYS A 171 -3.99 -0.99 -26.95
N ALA A 172 -3.46 -1.30 -25.77
CA ALA A 172 -2.70 -2.53 -25.54
C ALA A 172 -3.59 -3.76 -25.75
N HIS A 173 -4.84 -3.71 -25.31
CA HIS A 173 -5.82 -4.81 -25.45
C HIS A 173 -6.13 -5.14 -26.92
N GLU A 174 -6.00 -4.18 -27.86
CA GLU A 174 -6.09 -4.44 -29.30
C GLU A 174 -4.93 -5.33 -29.81
N LYS A 175 -3.83 -5.41 -29.09
CA LYS A 175 -2.63 -6.21 -29.44
C LYS A 175 -2.58 -7.52 -28.68
N THR A 176 -2.81 -7.49 -27.38
CA THR A 176 -2.83 -8.66 -26.51
C THR A 176 -3.52 -8.33 -25.18
N LEU A 177 -4.20 -9.31 -24.61
CA LEU A 177 -4.76 -9.24 -23.27
C LEU A 177 -3.78 -9.73 -22.18
N GLY A 178 -2.56 -10.14 -22.57
CA GLY A 178 -1.61 -10.84 -21.70
C GLY A 178 -1.63 -12.36 -21.91
N SER A 179 -0.92 -13.09 -21.08
CA SER A 179 -0.73 -14.54 -21.20
C SER A 179 -1.14 -15.28 -19.92
N ARG A 180 -1.94 -16.34 -20.07
CA ARG A 180 -2.27 -17.28 -18.96
C ARG A 180 -1.07 -17.97 -18.29
N LYS A 181 0.13 -17.81 -18.85
CA LYS A 181 1.38 -18.32 -18.26
C LYS A 181 1.99 -17.34 -17.25
N VAL A 182 1.46 -16.13 -17.16
CA VAL A 182 1.92 -15.09 -16.23
C VAL A 182 0.95 -15.02 -15.08
N THR A 183 1.46 -15.05 -13.85
CA THR A 183 0.69 -14.90 -12.61
C THR A 183 1.15 -13.65 -11.86
N VAL A 184 0.19 -12.80 -11.51
CA VAL A 184 0.40 -11.66 -10.60
C VAL A 184 -0.19 -12.00 -9.25
N ALA A 185 0.59 -11.89 -8.18
CA ALA A 185 0.10 -12.09 -6.82
C ALA A 185 -0.25 -10.75 -6.16
N VAL A 186 -1.42 -10.67 -5.56
CA VAL A 186 -1.88 -9.56 -4.73
C VAL A 186 -1.66 -9.93 -3.27
N LEU A 187 -0.60 -9.36 -2.67
CA LEU A 187 -0.34 -9.46 -1.23
C LEU A 187 -1.17 -8.36 -0.56
N ASP A 188 -2.31 -8.72 0.07
CA ASP A 188 -3.29 -7.73 0.51
C ASP A 188 -4.28 -8.30 1.55
N THR A 189 -5.45 -7.68 1.70
CA THR A 189 -6.54 -8.09 2.61
C THR A 189 -7.24 -9.40 2.22
N GLY A 190 -6.91 -9.95 1.05
CA GLY A 190 -7.54 -11.12 0.46
C GLY A 190 -8.27 -10.77 -0.84
N VAL A 191 -8.62 -11.80 -1.60
CA VAL A 191 -9.28 -11.67 -2.91
C VAL A 191 -10.51 -12.56 -2.97
N ASP A 192 -11.65 -12.00 -3.37
CA ASP A 192 -12.87 -12.75 -3.66
C ASP A 192 -12.79 -13.40 -5.06
N ASP A 193 -12.31 -14.63 -5.10
CA ASP A 193 -12.20 -15.42 -6.33
C ASP A 193 -13.54 -15.90 -6.90
N THR A 194 -14.65 -15.62 -6.21
CA THR A 194 -16.01 -15.89 -6.70
C THR A 194 -16.60 -14.71 -7.49
N HIS A 195 -15.95 -13.53 -7.43
CA HIS A 195 -16.39 -12.37 -8.18
C HIS A 195 -16.36 -12.66 -9.69
N PRO A 196 -17.42 -12.34 -10.46
CA PRO A 196 -17.53 -12.70 -11.87
C PRO A 196 -16.37 -12.15 -12.74
N ASP A 197 -15.82 -10.99 -12.43
CA ASP A 197 -14.68 -10.42 -13.14
C ASP A 197 -13.35 -11.10 -12.81
N LEU A 198 -13.22 -11.76 -11.64
CA LEU A 198 -11.99 -12.38 -11.18
C LEU A 198 -11.94 -13.89 -11.38
N ALA A 199 -13.07 -14.56 -11.22
CA ALA A 199 -13.17 -16.03 -11.29
C ALA A 199 -12.51 -16.65 -12.53
N PRO A 200 -12.63 -16.07 -13.75
CA PRO A 200 -11.99 -16.63 -14.95
C PRO A 200 -10.46 -16.60 -14.90
N ASN A 201 -9.87 -15.66 -14.19
CA ASN A 201 -8.42 -15.41 -14.15
C ASN A 201 -7.76 -15.81 -12.84
N PHE A 202 -8.53 -16.28 -11.86
CA PHE A 202 -8.00 -16.57 -10.53
C PHE A 202 -7.14 -17.84 -10.50
N ASP A 203 -5.97 -17.75 -9.88
CA ASP A 203 -5.01 -18.84 -9.69
C ASP A 203 -5.06 -19.36 -8.24
N ARG A 204 -5.89 -20.39 -8.00
CA ARG A 204 -6.04 -20.98 -6.65
C ARG A 204 -4.78 -21.62 -6.13
N GLU A 205 -3.98 -22.24 -7.01
CA GLU A 205 -2.76 -22.94 -6.64
C GLU A 205 -1.67 -21.99 -6.10
N ALA A 206 -1.65 -20.75 -6.60
CA ALA A 206 -0.75 -19.70 -6.13
C ALA A 206 -1.36 -18.84 -5.00
N SER A 207 -2.59 -19.14 -4.54
CA SER A 207 -3.30 -18.37 -3.51
C SER A 207 -3.16 -19.02 -2.14
N VAL A 208 -3.16 -18.18 -1.07
CA VAL A 208 -2.88 -18.62 0.30
C VAL A 208 -3.31 -17.58 1.33
N ASN A 209 -3.57 -18.01 2.57
CA ASN A 209 -3.62 -17.12 3.72
C ASN A 209 -2.30 -17.22 4.51
N CYS A 210 -1.62 -16.10 4.67
CA CYS A 210 -0.34 -15.94 5.36
C CYS A 210 -0.43 -15.20 6.70
N VAL A 211 -1.62 -14.82 7.16
CA VAL A 211 -1.86 -13.93 8.32
C VAL A 211 -1.15 -14.39 9.60
N THR A 212 -1.01 -15.69 9.80
CA THR A 212 -0.35 -16.25 11.00
C THR A 212 1.16 -16.39 10.87
N GLY A 213 1.75 -15.91 9.77
CA GLY A 213 3.18 -16.08 9.46
C GLY A 213 3.55 -17.47 8.93
N LYS A 214 2.56 -18.33 8.66
CA LYS A 214 2.70 -19.62 7.97
C LYS A 214 1.59 -19.78 6.94
N PRO A 215 1.81 -20.53 5.83
CA PRO A 215 0.81 -20.74 4.81
C PRO A 215 -0.39 -21.53 5.34
N ASP A 216 -1.61 -21.06 5.02
CA ASP A 216 -2.86 -21.81 5.11
C ASP A 216 -3.49 -21.89 3.71
N THR A 217 -3.56 -23.10 3.17
CA THR A 217 -4.01 -23.41 1.81
C THR A 217 -5.43 -23.98 1.77
N ALA A 218 -6.18 -23.90 2.86
CA ALA A 218 -7.58 -24.32 2.87
C ALA A 218 -8.36 -23.55 1.80
N ASP A 219 -9.31 -24.22 1.15
CA ASP A 219 -10.10 -23.58 0.07
C ASP A 219 -10.82 -22.34 0.59
N GLY A 220 -10.60 -21.23 -0.11
CA GLY A 220 -11.15 -19.92 0.26
C GLY A 220 -10.44 -19.21 1.42
N ALA A 221 -9.37 -19.77 2.00
CA ALA A 221 -8.62 -19.10 3.08
C ALA A 221 -8.06 -17.73 2.67
N TRP A 222 -7.83 -17.50 1.38
CA TRP A 222 -7.38 -16.24 0.79
C TRP A 222 -8.49 -15.20 0.61
N ARG A 223 -9.78 -15.53 0.87
CA ARG A 223 -10.90 -14.58 0.72
C ARG A 223 -10.96 -13.64 1.92
N PRO A 224 -11.34 -12.36 1.71
CA PRO A 224 -11.72 -11.50 2.82
C PRO A 224 -13.06 -11.99 3.43
N SER A 225 -13.23 -11.86 4.75
CA SER A 225 -14.53 -12.02 5.39
C SER A 225 -15.41 -10.78 5.14
N ALA A 226 -16.69 -10.83 5.54
CA ALA A 226 -17.62 -9.71 5.34
C ALA A 226 -17.25 -8.46 6.18
N GLU A 227 -16.49 -8.65 7.26
CA GLU A 227 -16.04 -7.57 8.15
C GLU A 227 -14.66 -7.02 7.74
N GLU A 228 -13.99 -7.64 6.78
CA GLU A 228 -12.68 -7.22 6.31
C GLU A 228 -12.78 -6.25 5.13
N SER A 229 -11.71 -5.50 4.92
CA SER A 229 -11.62 -4.56 3.80
C SER A 229 -11.73 -5.28 2.44
N PRO A 230 -12.48 -4.74 1.49
CA PRO A 230 -12.56 -5.24 0.12
C PRO A 230 -11.34 -4.91 -0.73
N HIS A 231 -10.33 -4.25 -0.17
CA HIS A 231 -9.21 -3.61 -0.85
C HIS A 231 -8.47 -4.56 -1.80
N GLY A 232 -8.06 -5.75 -1.35
CA GLY A 232 -7.33 -6.70 -2.20
C GLY A 232 -8.16 -7.25 -3.38
N THR A 233 -9.49 -7.34 -3.24
CA THR A 233 -10.38 -7.71 -4.36
C THR A 233 -10.39 -6.60 -5.42
N HIS A 234 -10.44 -5.33 -4.99
CA HIS A 234 -10.38 -4.17 -5.88
C HIS A 234 -9.06 -4.13 -6.65
N VAL A 235 -7.95 -4.21 -5.93
CA VAL A 235 -6.58 -4.27 -6.47
C VAL A 235 -6.41 -5.41 -7.49
N ALA A 236 -6.93 -6.61 -7.19
CA ALA A 236 -6.88 -7.75 -8.11
C ALA A 236 -7.64 -7.48 -9.42
N GLY A 237 -8.76 -6.75 -9.33
CA GLY A 237 -9.55 -6.35 -10.49
C GLY A 237 -8.83 -5.38 -11.40
N GLU A 238 -8.16 -4.39 -10.84
CA GLU A 238 -7.36 -3.43 -11.64
C GLU A 238 -6.26 -4.13 -12.44
N ILE A 239 -5.65 -5.18 -11.87
CA ILE A 239 -4.64 -5.98 -12.57
C ILE A 239 -5.27 -6.83 -13.67
N ALA A 240 -6.29 -7.64 -13.33
CA ALA A 240 -6.67 -8.78 -14.14
C ALA A 240 -8.18 -9.09 -14.14
N ALA A 241 -9.06 -8.09 -13.92
CA ALA A 241 -10.47 -8.29 -14.21
C ALA A 241 -10.61 -8.79 -15.65
N ALA A 242 -11.33 -9.90 -15.82
CA ALA A 242 -11.41 -10.58 -17.11
C ALA A 242 -12.26 -9.78 -18.09
N LYS A 243 -11.82 -9.67 -19.34
CA LYS A 243 -12.64 -9.12 -20.42
C LYS A 243 -13.67 -10.17 -20.86
N ASN A 244 -14.83 -10.19 -20.21
CA ASN A 244 -15.78 -11.31 -20.24
C ASN A 244 -17.24 -10.91 -20.51
N GLY A 245 -17.49 -9.65 -20.85
CA GLY A 245 -18.84 -9.10 -21.08
C GLY A 245 -19.57 -8.72 -19.79
N VAL A 246 -18.86 -8.65 -18.64
CA VAL A 246 -19.41 -8.30 -17.34
C VAL A 246 -18.51 -7.23 -16.70
N GLY A 247 -19.09 -6.30 -15.96
CA GLY A 247 -18.39 -5.36 -15.08
C GLY A 247 -17.28 -4.56 -15.74
N VAL A 248 -16.07 -4.68 -15.21
CA VAL A 248 -14.87 -3.91 -15.55
C VAL A 248 -13.78 -4.78 -16.18
N THR A 249 -12.80 -4.14 -16.81
CA THR A 249 -11.63 -4.82 -17.40
C THR A 249 -10.36 -4.41 -16.65
N GLY A 250 -9.45 -5.33 -16.36
CA GLY A 250 -8.14 -5.05 -15.79
C GLY A 250 -7.11 -4.60 -16.84
N VAL A 251 -5.95 -4.13 -16.38
CA VAL A 251 -4.83 -3.73 -17.28
C VAL A 251 -4.32 -4.93 -18.10
N ALA A 252 -4.29 -6.11 -17.53
CA ALA A 252 -3.82 -7.34 -18.18
C ALA A 252 -4.88 -8.47 -18.05
N PRO A 253 -6.03 -8.35 -18.74
CA PRO A 253 -7.20 -9.21 -18.50
C PRO A 253 -7.02 -10.66 -18.97
N GLY A 254 -5.88 -11.01 -19.54
CA GLY A 254 -5.54 -12.37 -19.98
C GLY A 254 -4.47 -13.05 -19.12
N VAL A 255 -3.96 -12.42 -18.06
CA VAL A 255 -3.05 -13.06 -17.11
C VAL A 255 -3.81 -13.76 -15.98
N LYS A 256 -3.11 -14.50 -15.14
CA LYS A 256 -3.66 -15.04 -13.90
C LYS A 256 -3.40 -14.08 -12.74
N VAL A 257 -4.32 -14.02 -11.78
CA VAL A 257 -4.17 -13.30 -10.52
C VAL A 257 -4.35 -14.24 -9.35
N SER A 258 -3.49 -14.14 -8.32
CA SER A 258 -3.62 -14.91 -7.09
C SER A 258 -3.78 -13.99 -5.87
N GLY A 259 -4.54 -14.44 -4.88
CA GLY A 259 -4.73 -13.78 -3.59
C GLY A 259 -3.78 -14.33 -2.54
N ILE A 260 -2.85 -13.52 -2.05
CA ILE A 260 -2.02 -13.84 -0.89
C ILE A 260 -2.47 -12.95 0.25
N LYS A 261 -3.33 -13.49 1.13
CA LYS A 261 -3.85 -12.73 2.25
C LYS A 261 -2.78 -12.54 3.32
N VAL A 262 -2.39 -11.30 3.56
CA VAL A 262 -1.35 -10.91 4.53
C VAL A 262 -1.86 -9.93 5.59
N SER A 263 -3.08 -9.41 5.45
CA SER A 263 -3.73 -8.54 6.42
C SER A 263 -4.54 -9.33 7.43
N THR A 264 -4.44 -8.96 8.69
CA THR A 264 -5.33 -9.44 9.74
C THR A 264 -6.76 -8.91 9.52
N THR A 265 -7.75 -9.49 10.21
CA THR A 265 -9.14 -8.99 10.19
C THR A 265 -9.24 -7.53 10.66
N ALA A 266 -8.35 -7.11 11.53
CA ALA A 266 -8.24 -5.71 11.99
C ALA A 266 -7.53 -4.78 11.00
N GLY A 267 -7.09 -5.25 9.84
CA GLY A 267 -6.47 -4.44 8.79
C GLY A 267 -4.96 -4.24 8.93
N PHE A 268 -4.27 -4.96 9.82
CA PHE A 268 -2.81 -4.85 10.01
C PHE A 268 -2.03 -5.82 9.13
N PHE A 269 -0.93 -5.34 8.55
CA PHE A 269 0.01 -6.08 7.70
C PHE A 269 1.33 -6.32 8.46
N TYR A 270 1.36 -7.32 9.34
CA TYR A 270 2.55 -7.58 10.13
C TYR A 270 3.66 -8.29 9.35
N THR A 271 4.90 -8.07 9.79
CA THR A 271 6.12 -8.59 9.15
C THR A 271 6.08 -10.09 8.86
N GLU A 272 5.59 -10.91 9.81
CA GLU A 272 5.52 -12.37 9.64
C GLU A 272 4.58 -12.78 8.50
N SER A 273 3.46 -12.07 8.32
CA SER A 273 2.52 -12.29 7.23
C SER A 273 3.13 -11.93 5.88
N VAL A 274 3.81 -10.77 5.82
CA VAL A 274 4.47 -10.26 4.61
C VAL A 274 5.62 -11.18 4.19
N VAL A 275 6.43 -11.65 5.14
CA VAL A 275 7.51 -12.63 4.88
C VAL A 275 6.94 -13.93 4.31
N CYS A 276 5.87 -14.47 4.90
CA CYS A 276 5.15 -15.64 4.37
C CYS A 276 4.69 -15.39 2.93
N GLY A 277 4.08 -14.24 2.66
CA GLY A 277 3.54 -13.90 1.34
C GLY A 277 4.60 -13.86 0.25
N PHE A 278 5.71 -13.16 0.46
CA PHE A 278 6.81 -13.12 -0.50
C PHE A 278 7.47 -14.48 -0.73
N VAL A 279 7.65 -15.29 0.33
CA VAL A 279 8.21 -16.64 0.17
C VAL A 279 7.25 -17.54 -0.59
N TRP A 280 5.95 -17.45 -0.30
CA TRP A 280 4.93 -18.20 -1.03
C TRP A 280 4.93 -17.84 -2.52
N ALA A 281 4.88 -16.55 -2.84
CA ALA A 281 4.95 -16.05 -4.23
C ALA A 281 6.20 -16.59 -4.96
N ALA A 282 7.36 -16.56 -4.29
CA ALA A 282 8.63 -17.06 -4.84
C ALA A 282 8.60 -18.55 -5.16
N GLU A 283 7.93 -19.37 -4.34
CA GLU A 283 7.89 -20.83 -4.47
C GLU A 283 6.79 -21.32 -5.41
N HIS A 284 5.80 -20.46 -5.72
CA HIS A 284 4.71 -20.77 -6.64
C HIS A 284 4.84 -20.11 -8.01
N GLY A 285 6.06 -19.63 -8.36
CA GLY A 285 6.38 -19.16 -9.70
C GLY A 285 5.63 -17.88 -10.10
N VAL A 286 5.32 -17.04 -9.14
CA VAL A 286 4.71 -15.72 -9.38
C VAL A 286 5.68 -14.83 -10.14
N ASP A 287 5.21 -14.16 -11.19
CA ASP A 287 6.01 -13.27 -12.05
C ASP A 287 6.04 -11.82 -11.56
N VAL A 288 4.95 -11.38 -10.90
CA VAL A 288 4.83 -10.02 -10.35
C VAL A 288 4.12 -10.09 -9.00
N THR A 289 4.61 -9.36 -7.99
CA THR A 289 3.85 -9.12 -6.75
C THR A 289 3.36 -7.68 -6.70
N ASN A 290 2.12 -7.46 -6.28
CA ASN A 290 1.59 -6.15 -5.94
C ASN A 290 1.43 -6.04 -4.43
N ASN A 291 1.91 -4.92 -3.86
CA ASN A 291 1.97 -4.65 -2.43
C ASN A 291 1.42 -3.24 -2.18
N SER A 292 0.14 -3.16 -1.85
CA SER A 292 -0.56 -1.88 -1.67
C SER A 292 -0.77 -1.55 -0.18
N TYR A 293 0.30 -1.62 0.62
CA TYR A 293 0.32 -1.42 2.07
C TYR A 293 1.72 -1.00 2.55
N TYR A 294 1.82 -0.49 3.78
CA TYR A 294 3.05 -0.49 4.55
C TYR A 294 3.00 -1.56 5.65
N THR A 295 4.16 -2.00 6.13
CA THR A 295 4.24 -3.07 7.14
C THR A 295 4.09 -2.49 8.53
N ASP A 296 3.00 -2.91 9.21
CA ASP A 296 2.68 -2.49 10.58
C ASP A 296 3.66 -3.06 11.62
N PRO A 297 3.77 -2.42 12.81
CA PRO A 297 2.99 -1.26 13.26
C PRO A 297 3.67 0.09 12.97
N TRP A 298 4.80 0.10 12.29
CA TRP A 298 5.58 1.30 12.03
C TRP A 298 5.45 1.70 10.55
N MET A 299 4.92 2.90 10.26
CA MET A 299 4.94 3.42 8.89
C MET A 299 6.38 3.52 8.37
N PHE A 300 7.28 4.02 9.22
CA PHE A 300 8.71 4.07 8.94
C PHE A 300 9.47 3.23 9.96
N ASN A 301 10.26 2.30 9.50
CA ASN A 301 11.05 1.38 10.33
C ASN A 301 12.50 1.84 10.39
N CYS A 302 12.96 2.30 11.56
CA CYS A 302 14.27 2.91 11.75
C CYS A 302 15.38 1.87 11.99
N LYS A 303 16.53 2.06 11.34
CA LYS A 303 17.67 1.12 11.43
C LYS A 303 18.39 1.13 12.79
N ASP A 304 18.27 2.23 13.54
CA ASP A 304 18.83 2.40 14.88
C ASP A 304 17.99 1.75 15.98
N ASP A 305 16.69 1.47 15.72
CA ASP A 305 15.87 0.63 16.59
C ASP A 305 16.10 -0.85 16.27
N PRO A 306 16.58 -1.67 17.23
CA PRO A 306 16.91 -3.08 16.98
C PRO A 306 15.72 -3.96 16.58
N ASP A 307 14.50 -3.64 17.05
CA ASP A 307 13.29 -4.39 16.69
C ASP A 307 12.85 -4.00 15.26
N GLN A 308 12.68 -2.72 14.96
CA GLN A 308 12.32 -2.23 13.64
C GLN A 308 13.33 -2.67 12.55
N LYS A 309 14.63 -2.60 12.88
CA LYS A 309 15.68 -3.14 12.00
C LYS A 309 15.47 -4.62 11.68
N ALA A 310 15.06 -5.43 12.65
CA ALA A 310 14.84 -6.85 12.42
C ALA A 310 13.64 -7.10 11.49
N LEU A 311 12.61 -6.26 11.55
CA LEU A 311 11.46 -6.31 10.65
C LEU A 311 11.90 -6.06 9.20
N VAL A 312 12.59 -4.94 8.96
CA VAL A 312 13.13 -4.60 7.64
C VAL A 312 14.05 -5.70 7.11
N ASP A 313 14.99 -6.21 7.93
CA ASP A 313 15.91 -7.29 7.54
C ASP A 313 15.14 -8.54 7.07
N ALA A 314 14.04 -8.90 7.73
CA ALA A 314 13.23 -10.06 7.37
C ALA A 314 12.50 -9.85 6.04
N ILE A 315 11.86 -8.69 5.85
CA ILE A 315 11.12 -8.38 4.62
C ILE A 315 12.06 -8.26 3.41
N VAL A 316 13.22 -7.59 3.57
CA VAL A 316 14.26 -7.52 2.53
C VAL A 316 14.70 -8.90 2.07
N ARG A 317 14.88 -9.85 2.99
CA ARG A 317 15.26 -11.23 2.63
C ARG A 317 14.19 -11.93 1.83
N ALA A 318 12.92 -11.75 2.23
CA ALA A 318 11.79 -12.37 1.57
C ALA A 318 11.53 -11.76 0.18
N SER A 319 11.49 -10.42 0.06
CA SER A 319 11.28 -9.72 -1.21
C SER A 319 12.41 -10.00 -2.23
N ARG A 320 13.66 -9.98 -1.77
CA ARG A 320 14.80 -10.37 -2.62
C ARG A 320 14.79 -11.86 -3.00
N TYR A 321 14.21 -12.71 -2.16
CA TYR A 321 14.03 -14.12 -2.54
C TYR A 321 13.03 -14.24 -3.69
N ALA A 322 11.91 -13.53 -3.63
CA ALA A 322 10.94 -13.47 -4.71
C ALA A 322 11.58 -12.91 -6.00
N GLU A 323 12.35 -11.82 -5.92
CA GLU A 323 13.06 -11.25 -7.06
C GLU A 323 14.06 -12.25 -7.68
N ARG A 324 14.87 -12.96 -6.86
CA ARG A 324 15.79 -14.00 -7.36
C ARG A 324 15.08 -15.17 -8.01
N LYS A 325 13.83 -15.43 -7.65
CA LYS A 325 12.97 -16.45 -8.29
C LYS A 325 12.29 -15.93 -9.55
N GLY A 326 12.42 -14.64 -9.85
CA GLY A 326 11.96 -14.03 -11.10
C GLY A 326 10.82 -13.03 -10.94
N ALA A 327 10.28 -12.84 -9.74
CA ALA A 327 9.18 -11.90 -9.49
C ALA A 327 9.65 -10.45 -9.56
N VAL A 328 8.88 -9.58 -10.19
CA VAL A 328 8.97 -8.13 -10.06
C VAL A 328 8.10 -7.71 -8.87
N ASN A 329 8.70 -7.08 -7.87
CA ASN A 329 7.95 -6.58 -6.72
C ASN A 329 7.57 -5.12 -6.97
N VAL A 330 6.27 -4.81 -6.90
CA VAL A 330 5.70 -3.48 -7.09
C VAL A 330 5.03 -3.06 -5.78
N ALA A 331 5.19 -1.81 -5.37
CA ALA A 331 4.57 -1.30 -4.15
C ALA A 331 4.05 0.14 -4.30
N ALA A 332 2.98 0.43 -3.58
CA ALA A 332 2.38 1.76 -3.47
C ALA A 332 3.29 2.71 -2.68
N ALA A 333 3.39 3.98 -3.08
CA ALA A 333 4.24 4.98 -2.41
C ALA A 333 3.69 5.49 -1.07
N GLY A 334 2.39 5.28 -0.80
CA GLY A 334 1.69 5.80 0.39
C GLY A 334 0.87 7.06 0.13
N ASN A 335 -0.02 7.41 1.07
CA ASN A 335 -1.14 8.34 0.87
C ASN A 335 -1.14 9.53 1.84
N SER A 336 0.03 9.99 2.29
CA SER A 336 0.15 11.08 3.28
C SER A 336 0.71 12.38 2.71
N ASN A 337 0.89 12.47 1.38
CA ASN A 337 1.55 13.59 0.71
C ASN A 337 2.95 13.89 1.28
N TYR A 338 3.64 12.88 1.77
CA TYR A 338 5.00 13.03 2.28
C TYR A 338 6.03 13.08 1.15
N ASP A 339 7.02 13.94 1.32
CA ASP A 339 8.26 13.89 0.56
C ASP A 339 9.18 12.82 1.18
N LEU A 340 9.26 11.66 0.54
CA LEU A 340 10.09 10.55 0.99
C LEU A 340 11.60 10.78 0.77
N ALA A 341 11.99 11.91 0.18
CA ALA A 341 13.36 12.35 0.03
C ALA A 341 13.71 13.54 0.94
N ALA A 342 12.78 13.99 1.79
CA ALA A 342 13.02 15.04 2.77
C ALA A 342 14.03 14.61 3.84
N ASP A 343 14.68 15.58 4.47
CA ASP A 343 15.58 15.33 5.61
C ASP A 343 14.82 14.84 6.85
N SER A 344 13.52 15.16 6.97
CA SER A 344 12.67 14.75 8.10
C SER A 344 11.19 14.69 7.72
N ILE A 345 10.49 13.66 8.25
CA ILE A 345 9.03 13.51 8.18
C ILE A 345 8.49 13.43 9.60
N HIS A 346 7.42 14.18 9.89
CA HIS A 346 6.71 14.11 11.16
C HIS A 346 5.68 12.98 11.13
N ASP A 347 6.04 11.81 11.67
CA ASP A 347 5.17 10.64 11.78
C ASP A 347 4.34 10.72 13.06
N THR A 348 3.04 10.91 12.92
CA THR A 348 2.06 10.97 14.02
C THR A 348 1.23 9.70 14.16
N THR A 349 1.52 8.66 13.36
CA THR A 349 0.66 7.48 13.23
C THR A 349 1.24 6.22 13.83
N SER A 350 2.54 6.20 14.13
CA SER A 350 3.24 5.00 14.60
C SER A 350 3.54 5.03 16.12
N PRO A 351 3.48 3.85 16.80
CA PRO A 351 2.95 2.59 16.29
C PRO A 351 1.43 2.65 16.17
N ASN A 352 0.85 1.98 15.17
CA ASN A 352 -0.60 2.06 14.93
C ASN A 352 -1.39 0.89 15.55
N ASP A 353 -0.73 -0.04 16.20
CA ASP A 353 -1.34 -1.14 16.96
C ASP A 353 -1.50 -0.82 18.46
N THR A 354 -1.02 0.35 18.90
CA THR A 354 -1.24 0.96 20.21
C THR A 354 -1.47 2.46 20.06
N THR A 355 -1.39 3.22 21.16
CA THR A 355 -1.44 4.69 21.08
C THR A 355 -0.22 5.21 20.32
N PRO A 356 -0.40 5.92 19.20
CA PRO A 356 0.71 6.49 18.46
C PRO A 356 1.54 7.48 19.28
N VAL A 357 2.85 7.49 19.05
CA VAL A 357 3.78 8.43 19.67
C VAL A 357 4.40 9.27 18.54
N PRO A 358 4.06 10.56 18.39
CA PRO A 358 4.61 11.41 17.36
C PRO A 358 6.15 11.45 17.40
N ARG A 359 6.78 11.35 16.24
CA ARG A 359 8.23 11.33 16.09
C ARG A 359 8.66 11.96 14.77
N ASP A 360 9.84 12.57 14.76
CA ASP A 360 10.47 13.02 13.53
C ASP A 360 11.43 11.92 13.04
N VAL A 361 11.30 11.52 11.79
CA VAL A 361 12.09 10.45 11.18
C VAL A 361 12.80 10.95 9.92
N ASP A 362 14.04 10.54 9.73
CA ASP A 362 14.75 10.64 8.46
C ASP A 362 14.33 9.47 7.56
N PRO A 363 13.58 9.68 6.46
CA PRO A 363 13.11 8.61 5.59
C PRO A 363 14.23 7.87 4.83
N GLY A 364 15.46 8.39 4.84
CA GLY A 364 16.64 7.69 4.34
C GLY A 364 17.17 6.63 5.31
N GLU A 365 16.93 6.81 6.61
CA GLU A 365 17.33 5.88 7.68
C GLU A 365 16.16 5.06 8.22
N CYS A 366 14.95 5.60 8.19
CA CYS A 366 13.70 4.97 8.62
C CYS A 366 12.85 4.64 7.38
N LEU A 367 12.83 3.39 6.95
CA LEU A 367 12.23 3.00 5.68
C LEU A 367 10.76 2.61 5.81
N ASP A 368 9.94 3.08 4.89
CA ASP A 368 8.63 2.47 4.59
C ASP A 368 8.86 1.12 3.87
N ALA A 369 8.34 0.05 4.44
CA ALA A 369 8.47 -1.30 3.90
C ALA A 369 7.09 -1.87 3.50
N PRO A 370 6.94 -2.45 2.28
CA PRO A 370 8.00 -2.78 1.33
C PRO A 370 8.39 -1.68 0.34
N THR A 371 7.77 -0.51 0.38
CA THR A 371 7.86 0.59 -0.60
C THR A 371 9.30 0.99 -0.91
N GLN A 372 10.08 1.36 0.11
CA GLN A 372 11.47 1.84 -0.06
C GLN A 372 12.52 0.71 -0.04
N LEU A 373 12.09 -0.56 -0.14
CA LEU A 373 13.06 -1.66 -0.12
C LEU A 373 13.82 -1.78 -1.45
N PRO A 374 15.13 -2.11 -1.39
CA PRO A 374 15.93 -2.25 -2.61
C PRO A 374 15.35 -3.30 -3.57
N GLY A 375 15.10 -2.89 -4.81
CA GLY A 375 14.60 -3.75 -5.88
C GLY A 375 13.08 -3.77 -6.03
N VAL A 376 12.35 -3.14 -5.15
CA VAL A 376 10.91 -2.88 -5.30
C VAL A 376 10.70 -1.71 -6.25
N VAL A 377 9.65 -1.75 -7.05
CA VAL A 377 9.22 -0.64 -7.92
C VAL A 377 8.22 0.20 -7.14
N THR A 378 8.60 1.42 -6.79
CA THR A 378 7.79 2.34 -6.00
C THR A 378 6.90 3.19 -6.89
N VAL A 379 5.57 3.12 -6.68
CA VAL A 379 4.57 3.71 -7.57
C VAL A 379 3.85 4.88 -6.90
N ALA A 380 3.96 6.07 -7.49
CA ALA A 380 3.17 7.25 -7.14
C ALA A 380 1.83 7.26 -7.88
N SER A 381 0.85 8.01 -7.32
CA SER A 381 -0.51 8.12 -7.86
C SER A 381 -0.73 9.38 -8.68
N THR A 382 -1.45 9.23 -9.81
CA THR A 382 -2.00 10.33 -10.59
C THR A 382 -3.52 10.29 -10.65
N GLY A 383 -4.13 11.47 -10.78
CA GLY A 383 -5.55 11.61 -11.06
C GLY A 383 -5.85 11.66 -12.57
N ALA A 384 -7.11 11.88 -12.92
CA ALA A 384 -7.62 11.79 -14.30
C ALA A 384 -7.05 12.85 -15.28
N LYS A 385 -6.35 13.85 -14.79
CA LYS A 385 -5.62 14.83 -15.63
C LYS A 385 -4.11 14.55 -15.72
N GLY A 386 -3.67 13.40 -15.23
CA GLY A 386 -2.26 13.02 -15.21
C GLY A 386 -1.40 13.80 -14.22
N LEU A 387 -2.01 14.63 -13.36
CA LEU A 387 -1.30 15.33 -12.30
C LEU A 387 -1.16 14.41 -11.07
N LYS A 388 -0.12 14.63 -10.26
CA LYS A 388 0.05 13.93 -8.98
C LYS A 388 -1.25 14.00 -8.17
N SER A 389 -1.70 12.87 -7.61
CA SER A 389 -2.84 12.87 -6.70
C SER A 389 -2.51 13.63 -5.41
N SER A 390 -3.51 14.34 -4.84
CA SER A 390 -3.35 15.18 -3.65
C SER A 390 -2.65 14.49 -2.50
N PHE A 391 -2.99 13.24 -2.28
CA PHE A 391 -2.51 12.40 -1.19
C PHE A 391 -1.21 11.66 -1.49
N SER A 392 -0.81 11.52 -2.77
CA SER A 392 0.33 10.66 -3.13
C SER A 392 1.61 11.10 -2.46
N ASN A 393 2.27 10.19 -1.76
CA ASN A 393 3.67 10.39 -1.39
C ASN A 393 4.51 10.56 -2.65
N TYR A 394 5.63 11.28 -2.53
CA TYR A 394 6.53 11.64 -3.61
C TYR A 394 7.97 11.70 -3.10
N GLY A 395 8.93 12.01 -3.93
CA GLY A 395 10.32 12.21 -3.52
C GLY A 395 11.30 11.84 -4.63
N HIS A 396 12.23 12.76 -4.93
CA HIS A 396 13.25 12.54 -5.94
C HIS A 396 14.23 11.44 -5.50
N GLY A 397 14.44 10.44 -6.34
CA GLY A 397 15.28 9.28 -5.99
C GLY A 397 14.55 8.14 -5.28
N VAL A 398 13.28 8.33 -4.93
CA VAL A 398 12.45 7.31 -4.25
C VAL A 398 11.34 6.78 -5.17
N ILE A 399 10.63 7.67 -5.87
CA ILE A 399 9.60 7.25 -6.82
C ILE A 399 10.23 6.71 -8.10
N ASP A 400 9.88 5.49 -8.49
CA ASP A 400 10.36 4.89 -9.74
C ASP A 400 9.47 5.27 -10.92
N ILE A 401 8.14 5.22 -10.75
CA ILE A 401 7.15 5.39 -11.81
C ILE A 401 5.82 5.84 -11.21
N ALA A 402 4.95 6.43 -12.02
CA ALA A 402 3.59 6.78 -11.62
C ALA A 402 2.53 6.06 -12.46
N ALA A 403 1.30 5.97 -11.93
CA ALA A 403 0.14 5.46 -12.65
C ALA A 403 -1.16 6.03 -12.07
N PRO A 404 -2.32 5.87 -12.74
CA PRO A 404 -3.61 6.26 -12.19
C PRO A 404 -3.90 5.59 -10.85
N GLY A 405 -4.14 6.37 -9.81
CA GLY A 405 -4.62 5.91 -8.51
C GLY A 405 -5.84 6.68 -8.05
N GLY A 406 -6.29 7.62 -8.88
CA GLY A 406 -7.47 8.42 -8.64
C GLY A 406 -7.21 9.66 -7.79
N ASP A 407 -8.13 10.61 -7.91
CA ASP A 407 -8.20 11.80 -7.08
C ASP A 407 -9.63 12.36 -7.11
N SER A 408 -10.19 12.70 -5.95
CA SER A 408 -11.54 13.26 -5.84
C SER A 408 -11.59 14.78 -6.01
N THR A 409 -10.45 15.44 -6.14
CA THR A 409 -10.35 16.90 -6.26
C THR A 409 -11.05 17.41 -7.53
N ALA A 410 -11.66 18.58 -7.43
CA ALA A 410 -12.54 19.10 -8.49
C ALA A 410 -11.83 19.31 -9.84
N TYR A 411 -10.55 19.65 -9.82
CA TYR A 411 -9.79 19.90 -11.05
C TYR A 411 -9.28 18.62 -11.73
N GLN A 412 -9.26 17.48 -11.03
CA GLN A 412 -8.89 16.15 -11.56
C GLN A 412 -10.08 15.33 -12.05
N LYS A 413 -11.21 15.97 -12.42
CA LYS A 413 -12.35 15.26 -12.99
C LYS A 413 -12.04 14.67 -14.36
N PRO A 414 -12.42 13.39 -14.61
CA PRO A 414 -12.29 12.78 -15.92
C PRO A 414 -13.26 13.40 -16.93
N ALA A 415 -13.02 13.11 -18.22
CA ALA A 415 -13.98 13.40 -19.28
C ALA A 415 -15.16 12.40 -19.25
N PRO A 416 -16.38 12.80 -19.65
CA PRO A 416 -17.48 11.87 -19.86
C PRO A 416 -17.10 10.73 -20.83
N PRO A 417 -17.64 9.52 -20.66
CA PRO A 417 -18.73 9.16 -19.76
C PRO A 417 -18.31 8.93 -18.30
N ALA A 418 -17.02 8.84 -18.00
CA ALA A 418 -16.57 8.75 -16.62
C ALA A 418 -16.94 10.03 -15.84
N THR A 419 -17.49 9.87 -14.65
CA THR A 419 -17.97 10.96 -13.80
C THR A 419 -17.24 11.07 -12.47
N SER A 420 -16.47 10.03 -12.11
CA SER A 420 -15.68 9.94 -10.88
C SER A 420 -14.19 10.00 -11.21
N GLY A 421 -13.43 10.83 -10.49
CA GLY A 421 -11.97 10.83 -10.54
C GLY A 421 -11.33 9.67 -9.76
N LEU A 422 -12.13 8.82 -9.12
CA LEU A 422 -11.70 7.61 -8.42
C LEU A 422 -11.58 6.44 -9.41
N ILE A 423 -10.91 5.37 -9.01
CA ILE A 423 -10.72 4.15 -9.80
C ILE A 423 -11.87 3.18 -9.52
N LEU A 424 -12.48 2.65 -10.58
CA LEU A 424 -13.56 1.67 -10.49
C LEU A 424 -13.00 0.25 -10.55
N GLY A 425 -13.36 -0.58 -9.57
CA GLY A 425 -12.94 -1.97 -9.50
C GLY A 425 -13.99 -2.88 -8.86
N PRO A 426 -13.79 -4.20 -8.92
CA PRO A 426 -14.65 -5.18 -8.25
C PRO A 426 -14.50 -5.08 -6.72
N VAL A 427 -15.60 -5.37 -6.02
CA VAL A 427 -15.59 -5.54 -4.56
C VAL A 427 -16.34 -6.82 -4.20
N PRO A 428 -16.08 -7.45 -3.03
CA PRO A 428 -16.68 -8.73 -2.69
C PRO A 428 -18.20 -8.78 -2.85
N GLY A 429 -18.69 -9.96 -3.21
CA GLY A 429 -20.12 -10.22 -3.39
C GLY A 429 -20.67 -9.81 -4.77
N GLY A 430 -19.84 -9.81 -5.80
CA GLY A 430 -20.24 -9.54 -7.18
C GLY A 430 -20.65 -8.10 -7.44
N LYS A 431 -20.05 -7.15 -6.72
CA LYS A 431 -20.32 -5.71 -6.81
C LYS A 431 -19.11 -4.94 -7.31
N TRP A 432 -19.31 -3.66 -7.64
CA TRP A 432 -18.26 -2.74 -8.06
C TRP A 432 -18.31 -1.47 -7.23
N GLY A 433 -17.13 -0.88 -7.00
CA GLY A 433 -17.00 0.32 -6.20
C GLY A 433 -15.80 1.16 -6.64
N TYR A 434 -15.80 2.41 -6.23
CA TYR A 434 -14.74 3.37 -6.50
C TYR A 434 -13.83 3.51 -5.29
N MET A 435 -12.52 3.47 -5.53
CA MET A 435 -11.47 3.73 -4.54
C MET A 435 -10.44 4.71 -5.09
N ALA A 436 -9.61 5.30 -4.22
CA ALA A 436 -8.44 6.07 -4.61
C ALA A 436 -7.30 5.83 -3.63
N GLY A 437 -6.09 5.87 -4.14
CA GLY A 437 -4.85 5.67 -3.38
C GLY A 437 -3.69 5.32 -4.29
N THR A 438 -2.48 5.44 -3.81
CA THR A 438 -1.32 4.81 -4.43
C THR A 438 -1.50 3.28 -4.48
N SER A 439 -2.38 2.75 -3.63
CA SER A 439 -2.88 1.37 -3.66
C SER A 439 -3.57 0.99 -4.96
N MET A 440 -4.19 1.94 -5.68
CA MET A 440 -4.81 1.74 -7.01
C MET A 440 -3.80 2.02 -8.12
N ALA A 441 -2.80 2.88 -7.90
CA ALA A 441 -1.73 3.13 -8.87
C ALA A 441 -0.78 1.92 -9.03
N SER A 442 -0.39 1.28 -7.94
CA SER A 442 0.51 0.13 -7.92
C SER A 442 0.01 -1.04 -8.80
N PRO A 443 -1.27 -1.49 -8.72
CA PRO A 443 -1.78 -2.57 -9.56
C PRO A 443 -1.78 -2.24 -11.06
N HIS A 444 -1.93 -0.98 -11.46
CA HIS A 444 -1.77 -0.57 -12.85
C HIS A 444 -0.36 -0.89 -13.36
N VAL A 445 0.67 -0.53 -12.58
CA VAL A 445 2.08 -0.85 -12.92
C VAL A 445 2.33 -2.36 -12.87
N ALA A 446 1.75 -3.08 -11.91
CA ALA A 446 1.85 -4.54 -11.85
C ALA A 446 1.22 -5.21 -13.09
N GLY A 447 0.08 -4.70 -13.57
CA GLY A 447 -0.55 -5.12 -14.82
C GLY A 447 0.32 -4.85 -16.05
N VAL A 448 0.93 -3.67 -16.14
CA VAL A 448 1.88 -3.33 -17.23
C VAL A 448 3.10 -4.25 -17.17
N ALA A 449 3.66 -4.53 -15.99
CA ALA A 449 4.75 -5.49 -15.82
C ALA A 449 4.36 -6.90 -16.30
N ALA A 450 3.12 -7.32 -16.03
CA ALA A 450 2.58 -8.60 -16.49
C ALA A 450 2.39 -8.65 -18.02
N LEU A 451 2.00 -7.55 -18.66
CA LEU A 451 1.98 -7.42 -20.13
C LEU A 451 3.38 -7.52 -20.73
N ILE A 452 4.38 -6.84 -20.13
CA ILE A 452 5.79 -6.98 -20.53
C ILE A 452 6.24 -8.44 -20.40
N LYS A 453 5.96 -9.08 -19.26
CA LYS A 453 6.31 -10.49 -19.06
C LYS A 453 5.62 -11.42 -20.07
N SER A 454 4.38 -11.13 -20.43
CA SER A 454 3.62 -11.89 -21.42
C SER A 454 4.25 -11.84 -22.82
N THR A 455 4.76 -10.68 -23.21
CA THR A 455 5.44 -10.46 -24.51
C THR A 455 6.91 -10.84 -24.47
N HIS A 456 7.53 -10.83 -23.29
CA HIS A 456 8.95 -11.17 -23.05
C HIS A 456 9.11 -12.29 -22.00
N PRO A 457 8.62 -13.52 -22.27
CA PRO A 457 8.49 -14.58 -21.25
C PRO A 457 9.83 -15.02 -20.62
N LYS A 458 10.95 -14.76 -21.29
CA LYS A 458 12.31 -15.07 -20.78
C LYS A 458 12.97 -13.89 -20.07
N ALA A 459 12.31 -12.72 -19.99
CA ALA A 459 12.88 -11.56 -19.31
C ALA A 459 13.01 -11.83 -17.80
N SER A 460 14.17 -11.47 -17.24
CA SER A 460 14.37 -11.43 -15.79
C SER A 460 13.60 -10.29 -15.16
N ALA A 461 13.38 -10.33 -13.84
CA ALA A 461 12.76 -9.23 -13.09
C ALA A 461 13.45 -7.89 -13.37
N GLN A 462 14.79 -7.86 -13.37
CA GLN A 462 15.57 -6.65 -13.69
C GLN A 462 15.30 -6.15 -15.11
N ARG A 463 15.16 -7.05 -16.09
CA ARG A 463 14.85 -6.65 -17.47
C ARG A 463 13.46 -6.06 -17.59
N ILE A 464 12.47 -6.63 -16.90
CA ILE A 464 11.09 -6.11 -16.88
C ILE A 464 11.09 -4.71 -16.25
N LYS A 465 11.76 -4.50 -15.12
CA LYS A 465 11.91 -3.17 -14.50
C LYS A 465 12.56 -2.16 -15.45
N SER A 466 13.60 -2.55 -16.18
CA SER A 466 14.22 -1.68 -17.17
C SER A 466 13.29 -1.34 -18.33
N LEU A 467 12.44 -2.26 -18.76
CA LEU A 467 11.44 -2.02 -19.81
C LEU A 467 10.33 -1.10 -19.29
N LEU A 468 9.80 -1.32 -18.09
CA LEU A 468 8.87 -0.40 -17.43
C LEU A 468 9.42 1.04 -17.45
N ALA A 469 10.65 1.22 -16.99
CA ALA A 469 11.28 2.54 -16.92
C ALA A 469 11.50 3.18 -18.30
N SER A 470 11.94 2.39 -19.30
CA SER A 470 12.26 2.94 -20.63
C SER A 470 11.06 3.17 -21.53
N GLN A 471 9.90 2.65 -21.15
CA GLN A 471 8.65 2.71 -21.92
C GLN A 471 7.62 3.65 -21.29
N ALA A 472 7.86 4.17 -20.09
CA ALA A 472 6.99 5.14 -19.43
C ALA A 472 6.92 6.46 -20.22
N ASP A 473 5.76 7.10 -20.19
CA ASP A 473 5.54 8.44 -20.72
C ASP A 473 6.14 9.49 -19.79
N ALA A 474 7.22 10.13 -20.22
CA ALA A 474 7.91 11.15 -19.43
C ALA A 474 7.04 12.39 -19.22
N VAL A 475 6.82 12.77 -17.97
CA VAL A 475 6.00 13.91 -17.54
C VAL A 475 6.85 14.92 -16.79
N PRO A 476 6.83 16.22 -17.16
CA PRO A 476 7.56 17.25 -16.41
C PRO A 476 6.90 17.50 -15.05
N CYS A 477 7.66 18.09 -14.14
CA CYS A 477 7.12 18.63 -12.89
C CYS A 477 5.98 19.62 -13.15
N THR A 478 4.95 19.56 -12.33
CA THR A 478 3.97 20.64 -12.20
C THR A 478 4.49 21.63 -11.14
N ASP A 479 4.78 22.85 -11.53
CA ASP A 479 5.35 23.88 -10.65
C ASP A 479 4.72 25.26 -10.96
N PRO A 480 4.10 25.93 -9.97
CA PRO A 480 3.84 25.45 -8.62
C PRO A 480 2.75 24.36 -8.59
N TYR A 481 2.89 23.39 -7.66
CA TYR A 481 1.85 22.41 -7.40
C TYR A 481 0.93 22.93 -6.28
N ASP A 482 -0.16 23.53 -6.68
CA ASP A 482 -1.24 24.07 -5.83
C ASP A 482 -2.53 23.36 -6.23
N ILE A 483 -2.91 22.36 -5.42
CA ILE A 483 -3.97 21.42 -5.78
C ILE A 483 -5.38 21.97 -5.54
N ASN A 484 -5.50 22.95 -4.65
CA ASN A 484 -6.78 23.51 -4.25
C ASN A 484 -7.01 24.92 -4.79
N GLY A 485 -5.98 25.54 -5.42
CA GLY A 485 -6.04 26.88 -5.98
C GLY A 485 -6.02 28.00 -4.94
N ASP A 486 -5.49 27.75 -3.74
CA ASP A 486 -5.44 28.74 -2.66
C ASP A 486 -4.18 29.63 -2.70
N GLY A 487 -3.32 29.41 -3.68
CA GLY A 487 -2.08 30.17 -3.90
C GLY A 487 -0.92 29.70 -3.02
N LYS A 488 -1.07 28.57 -2.33
CA LYS A 488 0.04 27.92 -1.58
C LYS A 488 0.55 26.73 -2.36
N VAL A 489 1.82 26.42 -2.15
CA VAL A 489 2.45 25.23 -2.73
C VAL A 489 2.19 24.04 -1.79
N ASP A 490 1.46 23.03 -2.27
CA ASP A 490 1.12 21.82 -1.49
C ASP A 490 2.21 20.75 -1.54
N ALA A 491 3.05 20.76 -2.57
CA ALA A 491 4.21 19.88 -2.72
C ALA A 491 5.22 20.49 -3.71
N VAL A 492 6.49 20.16 -3.53
CA VAL A 492 7.59 20.63 -4.39
C VAL A 492 8.09 19.47 -5.23
N CYS A 493 8.09 19.64 -6.54
CA CYS A 493 8.60 18.65 -7.47
C CYS A 493 10.06 18.92 -7.79
N GLU A 494 10.94 18.03 -7.41
CA GLU A 494 12.35 18.09 -7.78
C GLU A 494 12.65 17.24 -9.01
N GLY A 495 13.62 17.66 -9.83
CA GLY A 495 14.07 16.93 -11.01
C GLY A 495 13.57 17.54 -12.33
N GLY A 496 13.64 16.77 -13.41
CA GLY A 496 13.31 17.21 -14.76
C GLY A 496 12.27 16.33 -15.45
N LYS A 497 12.01 16.60 -16.74
CA LYS A 497 10.99 15.89 -17.52
C LYS A 497 11.18 14.36 -17.53
N ASN A 498 12.43 13.90 -17.60
CA ASN A 498 12.72 12.46 -17.78
C ASN A 498 12.82 11.70 -16.46
N TYR A 499 12.95 12.41 -15.36
CA TYR A 499 12.94 11.84 -14.02
C TYR A 499 12.70 12.95 -12.97
N ASN A 500 11.70 12.77 -12.13
CA ASN A 500 11.38 13.73 -11.07
C ASN A 500 10.69 13.07 -9.87
N GLY A 501 10.53 13.84 -8.79
CA GLY A 501 10.00 13.37 -7.52
C GLY A 501 8.50 13.01 -7.53
N PHE A 502 7.71 13.53 -8.48
CA PHE A 502 6.27 13.22 -8.56
C PHE A 502 5.96 11.96 -9.36
N TYR A 503 6.69 11.74 -10.46
CA TYR A 503 6.36 10.72 -11.45
C TYR A 503 7.47 9.70 -11.67
N GLY A 504 8.61 9.81 -10.98
CA GLY A 504 9.77 9.00 -11.29
C GLY A 504 10.19 9.17 -12.75
N VAL A 505 10.27 8.08 -13.51
CA VAL A 505 10.57 8.09 -14.95
C VAL A 505 9.39 8.54 -15.82
N GLY A 506 8.19 8.67 -15.25
CA GLY A 506 6.96 9.06 -15.95
C GLY A 506 5.76 8.20 -15.58
N ILE A 507 4.69 8.31 -16.38
CA ILE A 507 3.47 7.51 -16.22
C ILE A 507 3.61 6.21 -17.03
N ALA A 508 3.20 5.08 -16.45
CA ALA A 508 3.25 3.77 -17.08
C ALA A 508 2.49 3.75 -18.42
N ASP A 509 3.05 3.04 -19.43
CA ASP A 509 2.48 2.91 -20.78
C ASP A 509 2.29 1.43 -21.13
N ALA A 510 1.03 0.99 -21.15
CA ALA A 510 0.68 -0.39 -21.47
C ALA A 510 0.82 -0.70 -22.97
N LEU A 511 0.63 0.28 -23.87
CA LEU A 511 0.78 0.06 -25.31
C LEU A 511 2.25 -0.17 -25.68
N ASP A 512 3.14 0.66 -25.17
CA ASP A 512 4.58 0.49 -25.38
C ASP A 512 5.07 -0.85 -24.80
N ALA A 513 4.52 -1.28 -23.66
CA ALA A 513 4.81 -2.56 -23.04
C ALA A 513 4.58 -3.78 -23.96
N VAL A 514 3.63 -3.67 -24.89
CA VAL A 514 3.26 -4.78 -25.80
C VAL A 514 3.72 -4.59 -27.25
N THR A 515 4.16 -3.39 -27.62
CA THR A 515 4.55 -3.07 -29.01
C THR A 515 6.04 -2.85 -29.19
N LYS A 516 6.76 -2.32 -28.21
CA LYS A 516 8.21 -2.09 -28.28
C LYS A 516 8.99 -3.38 -28.03
N LYS A 517 9.80 -3.79 -28.99
CA LYS A 517 10.57 -5.03 -28.95
C LYS A 517 11.97 -4.90 -28.33
N LYS A 518 12.33 -3.73 -27.77
CA LYS A 518 13.71 -3.49 -27.29
C LYS A 518 13.79 -3.26 -25.79
#